data_c7e823fa8e85b90af0132142f6696e87
#
_entry.id   c7e823fa8e85b90af0132142f6696e87
#
_cell.length_a   1.000
_cell.length_b   1.000
_cell.length_c   1.000
_cell.angle_alpha   90.00
_cell.angle_beta   90.00
_cell.angle_gamma   90.00
#
_symmetry.space_group_name_H-M   'P 1'
#
loop_
_entity.id
_entity.type
_entity.pdbx_description
1 polymer ?
#
loop_
_entity_poly.entity_id
_entity_poly.type
_entity_poly.pdbx_seq_one_letter_code
_entity_poly.pdbx_strand_id
1 'polypeptide(L)'
;VLLLACLALAACSGGGPAGRPAGQAADGRLGSQPLVARTPAQFEADLATLRGRVVVVNFWASWCGPCRAEMPALEQVSRDYAGAGKAVTVVGVDVSDQRAAANAFLTKAGVSYPTVFDGKGLSGGVATAWSVTALPQTWFVAADGSRAGRIPRPVSAAELRGRIDALLPGS
;
A
#
# COMPACT_ATOMS: atom_id res chain seq x y z
N VAL A 1 -42.37 -9.94 59.47
CA VAL A 1 -41.89 -10.46 58.18
C VAL A 1 -41.41 -9.25 57.37
N LEU A 2 -40.03 -9.07 57.31
CA LEU A 2 -39.38 -7.95 56.64
C LEU A 2 -38.84 -8.46 55.31
N LEU A 3 -39.30 -7.87 54.20
CA LEU A 3 -38.75 -8.09 52.86
C LEU A 3 -37.71 -7.00 52.58
N LEU A 4 -36.43 -7.36 52.47
CA LEU A 4 -35.37 -6.50 51.95
C LEU A 4 -35.35 -6.62 50.43
N ALA A 5 -35.55 -5.51 49.72
CA ALA A 5 -35.35 -5.40 48.27
C ALA A 5 -33.91 -4.93 48.01
N CYS A 6 -33.11 -5.82 47.35
CA CYS A 6 -31.78 -5.45 46.82
C CYS A 6 -31.92 -4.73 45.49
N LEU A 7 -31.57 -3.44 45.45
CA LEU A 7 -31.37 -2.70 44.20
C LEU A 7 -29.99 -3.03 43.64
N ALA A 8 -29.94 -3.70 42.47
CA ALA A 8 -28.71 -3.88 41.70
C ALA A 8 -28.51 -2.66 40.78
N LEU A 9 -27.48 -1.86 41.03
CA LEU A 9 -27.01 -0.85 40.09
C LEU A 9 -26.21 -1.53 38.94
N ALA A 10 -26.75 -1.53 37.76
CA ALA A 10 -26.02 -1.91 36.54
C ALA A 10 -25.18 -0.71 36.07
N ALA A 11 -23.86 -0.79 36.23
CA ALA A 11 -22.92 0.16 35.63
C ALA A 11 -22.74 -0.18 34.15
N CYS A 12 -23.31 0.63 33.27
CA CYS A 12 -23.00 0.59 31.82
C CYS A 12 -21.64 1.21 31.58
N SER A 13 -20.59 0.37 31.40
CA SER A 13 -19.32 0.79 30.86
C SER A 13 -19.47 0.97 29.37
N GLY A 14 -19.63 2.20 28.90
CA GLY A 14 -19.58 2.57 27.51
C GLY A 14 -18.14 2.49 26.97
N GLY A 15 -17.74 1.35 26.43
CA GLY A 15 -16.54 1.22 25.61
C GLY A 15 -16.82 1.82 24.23
N GLY A 16 -16.36 3.05 23.96
CA GLY A 16 -16.38 3.63 22.64
C GLY A 16 -15.49 2.82 21.67
N PRO A 17 -15.84 2.73 20.40
CA PRO A 17 -15.00 2.01 19.44
C PRO A 17 -13.65 2.72 19.30
N ALA A 18 -12.57 2.01 19.62
CA ALA A 18 -11.21 2.46 19.37
C ALA A 18 -11.09 2.78 17.88
N GLY A 19 -10.73 4.02 17.56
CA GLY A 19 -10.56 4.49 16.19
C GLY A 19 -9.58 3.59 15.44
N ARG A 20 -10.02 3.00 14.34
CA ARG A 20 -9.16 2.24 13.43
C ARG A 20 -8.14 3.21 12.85
N PRO A 21 -6.84 2.86 12.81
CA PRO A 21 -5.84 3.70 12.16
C PRO A 21 -6.21 3.87 10.68
N ALA A 22 -6.22 5.12 10.23
CA ALA A 22 -6.41 5.47 8.82
C ALA A 22 -5.26 4.85 8.00
N GLY A 23 -5.54 3.82 7.22
CA GLY A 23 -4.54 3.15 6.39
C GLY A 23 -4.83 1.68 6.08
N GLN A 24 -5.82 1.06 6.71
CA GLN A 24 -6.21 -0.30 6.32
C GLN A 24 -7.21 -0.24 5.17
N ALA A 25 -6.82 -0.79 4.01
CA ALA A 25 -7.74 -1.02 2.90
C ALA A 25 -8.95 -1.82 3.42
N ALA A 26 -10.14 -1.33 3.13
CA ALA A 26 -11.39 -1.82 3.71
C ALA A 26 -11.80 -3.26 3.30
N ASP A 27 -11.02 -3.91 2.43
CA ASP A 27 -11.35 -5.20 1.81
C ASP A 27 -10.39 -6.36 2.10
N GLY A 28 -9.35 -6.13 2.90
CA GLY A 28 -8.40 -7.18 3.30
C GLY A 28 -7.55 -7.77 2.17
N ARG A 29 -7.60 -7.23 0.96
CA ARG A 29 -6.85 -7.74 -0.20
C ARG A 29 -5.46 -7.14 -0.32
N LEU A 30 -5.34 -5.84 -0.10
CA LEU A 30 -4.07 -5.13 -0.06
C LEU A 30 -3.77 -4.72 1.38
N GLY A 31 -2.74 -5.30 1.97
CA GLY A 31 -2.26 -4.98 3.31
C GLY A 31 -0.76 -4.67 3.29
N SER A 32 -0.29 -3.96 4.31
CA SER A 32 1.15 -3.67 4.43
C SER A 32 1.94 -4.90 4.89
N GLN A 33 1.36 -5.73 5.77
CA GLN A 33 2.01 -6.93 6.31
C GLN A 33 1.00 -7.90 6.94
N PRO A 34 1.28 -9.23 6.95
CA PRO A 34 2.35 -9.89 6.19
C PRO A 34 2.08 -9.86 4.69
N LEU A 35 3.15 -9.86 3.89
CA LEU A 35 3.06 -9.87 2.43
C LEU A 35 2.24 -11.07 1.94
N VAL A 36 1.22 -10.80 1.13
CA VAL A 36 0.40 -11.82 0.49
C VAL A 36 0.80 -11.97 -0.97
N ALA A 37 1.01 -13.21 -1.41
CA ALA A 37 1.35 -13.49 -2.79
C ALA A 37 0.20 -13.12 -3.73
N ARG A 38 0.56 -12.55 -4.89
CA ARG A 38 -0.39 -12.25 -5.97
C ARG A 38 0.09 -12.82 -7.29
N THR A 39 -0.83 -13.43 -8.02
CA THR A 39 -0.68 -13.66 -9.46
C THR A 39 -0.96 -12.36 -10.22
N PRO A 40 -0.53 -12.24 -11.51
CA PRO A 40 -0.87 -11.07 -12.31
C PRO A 40 -2.38 -10.75 -12.32
N ALA A 41 -3.23 -11.77 -12.53
CA ALA A 41 -4.68 -11.58 -12.56
C ALA A 41 -5.26 -11.12 -11.22
N GLN A 42 -4.75 -11.63 -10.09
CA GLN A 42 -5.16 -11.17 -8.76
C GLN A 42 -4.73 -9.74 -8.49
N PHE A 43 -3.52 -9.37 -8.90
CA PHE A 43 -3.04 -8.01 -8.74
C PHE A 43 -3.84 -7.00 -9.57
N GLU A 44 -4.16 -7.32 -10.83
CA GLU A 44 -5.05 -6.48 -11.65
C GLU A 44 -6.47 -6.37 -11.03
N ALA A 45 -7.00 -7.44 -10.45
CA ALA A 45 -8.27 -7.40 -9.73
C ALA A 45 -8.20 -6.52 -8.47
N ASP A 46 -7.10 -6.57 -7.73
CA ASP A 46 -6.87 -5.70 -6.58
C ASP A 46 -6.80 -4.21 -7.01
N LEU A 47 -6.08 -3.90 -8.10
CA LEU A 47 -6.03 -2.54 -8.66
C LEU A 47 -7.39 -2.06 -9.16
N ALA A 48 -8.21 -2.93 -9.72
CA ALA A 48 -9.57 -2.58 -10.16
C ALA A 48 -10.45 -2.08 -9.01
N THR A 49 -10.21 -2.51 -7.78
CA THR A 49 -10.92 -2.00 -6.58
C THR A 49 -10.50 -0.58 -6.19
N LEU A 50 -9.39 -0.10 -6.73
CA LEU A 50 -8.84 1.24 -6.48
C LEU A 50 -9.23 2.26 -7.56
N ARG A 51 -10.14 1.92 -8.48
CA ARG A 51 -10.64 2.88 -9.47
C ARG A 51 -11.20 4.14 -8.79
N GLY A 52 -11.02 5.29 -9.42
CA GLY A 52 -11.28 6.60 -8.81
C GLY A 52 -10.11 7.19 -8.03
N ARG A 53 -8.99 6.43 -7.89
CA ARG A 53 -7.77 6.88 -7.23
C ARG A 53 -6.59 6.85 -8.18
N VAL A 54 -5.66 7.77 -8.02
CA VAL A 54 -4.33 7.66 -8.63
C VAL A 54 -3.55 6.60 -7.84
N VAL A 55 -3.02 5.60 -8.53
CA VAL A 55 -2.23 4.54 -7.88
C VAL A 55 -0.78 4.61 -8.31
N VAL A 56 0.13 4.64 -7.33
CA VAL A 56 1.57 4.53 -7.53
C VAL A 56 1.97 3.10 -7.23
N VAL A 57 2.44 2.35 -8.23
CA VAL A 57 2.89 0.97 -8.08
C VAL A 57 4.41 0.92 -8.14
N ASN A 58 5.04 0.63 -7.00
CA ASN A 58 6.50 0.55 -6.87
C ASN A 58 6.96 -0.91 -6.83
N PHE A 59 7.80 -1.30 -7.78
CA PHE A 59 8.45 -2.62 -7.83
C PHE A 59 9.81 -2.54 -7.15
N TRP A 60 10.03 -3.40 -6.15
CA TRP A 60 11.17 -3.34 -5.25
C TRP A 60 11.61 -4.72 -4.77
N ALA A 61 12.73 -4.79 -4.03
CA ALA A 61 13.14 -5.98 -3.26
C ALA A 61 13.95 -5.56 -2.04
N SER A 62 13.97 -6.40 -0.99
CA SER A 62 14.72 -6.11 0.24
C SER A 62 16.24 -6.12 0.04
N TRP A 63 16.75 -6.86 -0.93
CA TRP A 63 18.16 -6.91 -1.30
C TRP A 63 18.58 -5.74 -2.23
N CYS A 64 17.63 -5.01 -2.81
CA CYS A 64 17.89 -3.90 -3.74
C CYS A 64 18.27 -2.62 -2.98
N GLY A 65 19.53 -2.25 -2.98
CA GLY A 65 20.03 -1.06 -2.29
C GLY A 65 19.31 0.25 -2.69
N PRO A 66 19.22 0.58 -3.99
CA PRO A 66 18.50 1.77 -4.46
C PRO A 66 17.00 1.77 -4.09
N CYS A 67 16.34 0.60 -4.11
CA CYS A 67 14.94 0.48 -3.69
C CYS A 67 14.75 0.85 -2.21
N ARG A 68 15.66 0.36 -1.37
CA ARG A 68 15.66 0.68 0.08
C ARG A 68 15.86 2.17 0.34
N ALA A 69 16.65 2.84 -0.50
CA ALA A 69 16.94 4.27 -0.36
C ALA A 69 15.74 5.16 -0.72
N GLU A 70 14.88 4.76 -1.67
CA GLU A 70 13.68 5.55 -2.07
C GLU A 70 12.46 5.30 -1.16
N MET A 71 12.43 4.20 -0.40
CA MET A 71 11.25 3.83 0.40
C MET A 71 10.77 4.90 1.38
N PRO A 72 11.63 5.65 2.08
CA PRO A 72 11.19 6.75 2.92
C PRO A 72 10.42 7.84 2.15
N ALA A 73 10.79 8.11 0.89
CA ALA A 73 10.08 9.07 0.05
C ALA A 73 8.68 8.56 -0.35
N LEU A 74 8.56 7.28 -0.69
CA LEU A 74 7.27 6.63 -0.98
C LEU A 74 6.36 6.64 0.24
N GLU A 75 6.89 6.30 1.43
CA GLU A 75 6.13 6.30 2.68
C GLU A 75 5.66 7.71 3.05
N GLN A 76 6.53 8.71 2.96
CA GLN A 76 6.17 10.10 3.21
C GLN A 76 5.04 10.56 2.27
N VAL A 77 5.19 10.33 0.97
CA VAL A 77 4.18 10.70 -0.03
C VAL A 77 2.86 9.99 0.23
N SER A 78 2.89 8.69 0.54
CA SER A 78 1.69 7.92 0.89
C SER A 78 0.93 8.54 2.07
N ARG A 79 1.65 8.89 3.14
CA ARG A 79 1.04 9.52 4.33
C ARG A 79 0.51 10.91 4.06
N ASP A 80 1.25 11.73 3.32
CA ASP A 80 0.87 13.11 3.03
C ASP A 80 -0.45 13.17 2.25
N TYR A 81 -0.57 12.37 1.19
CA TYR A 81 -1.81 12.33 0.40
C TYR A 81 -2.98 11.70 1.17
N ALA A 82 -2.73 10.67 1.98
CA ALA A 82 -3.75 10.09 2.84
C ALA A 82 -4.24 11.09 3.91
N GLY A 83 -3.32 11.81 4.56
CA GLY A 83 -3.63 12.85 5.55
C GLY A 83 -4.38 14.05 4.95
N ALA A 84 -4.10 14.38 3.69
CA ALA A 84 -4.82 15.41 2.94
C ALA A 84 -6.17 14.94 2.36
N GLY A 85 -6.58 13.69 2.60
CA GLY A 85 -7.83 13.12 2.06
C GLY A 85 -7.86 12.99 0.54
N LYS A 86 -6.69 13.00 -0.12
CA LYS A 86 -6.60 12.88 -1.59
C LYS A 86 -6.80 11.44 -2.03
N ALA A 87 -7.41 11.26 -3.18
CA ALA A 87 -7.67 9.96 -3.79
C ALA A 87 -6.38 9.38 -4.43
N VAL A 88 -5.37 9.09 -3.60
CA VAL A 88 -4.08 8.50 -3.99
C VAL A 88 -3.82 7.25 -3.16
N THR A 89 -3.20 6.25 -3.76
CA THR A 89 -2.74 5.03 -3.07
C THR A 89 -1.36 4.64 -3.58
N VAL A 90 -0.43 4.38 -2.68
CA VAL A 90 0.85 3.74 -3.01
C VAL A 90 0.68 2.24 -2.78
N VAL A 91 1.20 1.42 -3.70
CA VAL A 91 1.21 -0.05 -3.60
C VAL A 91 2.62 -0.54 -3.92
N GLY A 92 3.22 -1.31 -3.02
CA GLY A 92 4.48 -2.00 -3.24
C GLY A 92 4.27 -3.36 -3.89
N VAL A 93 5.19 -3.76 -4.77
CA VAL A 93 5.28 -5.13 -5.29
C VAL A 93 6.69 -5.63 -5.03
N ASP A 94 6.83 -6.57 -4.11
CA ASP A 94 8.09 -7.20 -3.77
C ASP A 94 8.44 -8.29 -4.78
N VAL A 95 9.58 -8.15 -5.45
CA VAL A 95 9.94 -8.92 -6.66
C VAL A 95 11.20 -9.74 -6.43
N SER A 96 11.14 -11.05 -6.76
CA SER A 96 12.32 -11.93 -6.72
C SER A 96 13.05 -11.91 -5.36
N ASP A 97 12.30 -11.93 -4.29
CA ASP A 97 12.80 -11.83 -2.91
C ASP A 97 12.41 -13.04 -2.07
N GLN A 98 12.96 -13.10 -0.86
CA GLN A 98 12.51 -14.00 0.18
C GLN A 98 11.47 -13.28 1.05
N ARG A 99 10.23 -13.78 1.09
CA ARG A 99 9.11 -13.15 1.79
C ARG A 99 9.44 -12.80 3.25
N ALA A 100 10.21 -13.63 3.94
CA ALA A 100 10.61 -13.36 5.33
C ALA A 100 11.55 -12.14 5.42
N ALA A 101 12.51 -12.00 4.50
CA ALA A 101 13.42 -10.87 4.42
C ALA A 101 12.69 -9.59 4.06
N ALA A 102 11.78 -9.66 3.09
CA ALA A 102 10.93 -8.54 2.69
C ALA A 102 10.05 -8.04 3.84
N ASN A 103 9.35 -8.93 4.56
CA ASN A 103 8.55 -8.56 5.74
C ASN A 103 9.41 -7.91 6.84
N ALA A 104 10.56 -8.48 7.14
CA ALA A 104 11.47 -7.92 8.16
C ALA A 104 11.95 -6.51 7.76
N PHE A 105 12.25 -6.31 6.46
CA PHE A 105 12.65 -5.00 5.95
C PHE A 105 11.50 -3.98 6.04
N LEU A 106 10.29 -4.31 5.59
CA LEU A 106 9.12 -3.41 5.66
C LEU A 106 8.81 -2.98 7.09
N THR A 107 8.87 -3.94 8.04
CA THR A 107 8.69 -3.65 9.47
C THR A 107 9.75 -2.66 9.97
N LYS A 108 11.02 -2.93 9.67
CA LYS A 108 12.14 -2.08 10.09
C LYS A 108 12.08 -0.69 9.45
N ALA A 109 11.65 -0.59 8.19
CA ALA A 109 11.53 0.66 7.45
C ALA A 109 10.27 1.46 7.81
N GLY A 110 9.34 0.89 8.60
CA GLY A 110 8.09 1.54 8.99
C GLY A 110 7.14 1.78 7.84
N VAL A 111 7.18 0.93 6.80
CA VAL A 111 6.29 1.04 5.63
C VAL A 111 4.87 0.71 6.03
N SER A 112 3.93 1.63 5.75
CA SER A 112 2.52 1.52 6.09
C SER A 112 1.60 1.33 4.89
N TYR A 113 2.06 1.63 3.68
CA TYR A 113 1.27 1.43 2.47
C TYR A 113 1.15 -0.06 2.09
N PRO A 114 0.07 -0.45 1.40
CA PRO A 114 -0.14 -1.81 0.93
C PRO A 114 1.04 -2.35 0.13
N THR A 115 1.43 -3.59 0.40
CA THR A 115 2.50 -4.27 -0.34
C THR A 115 2.13 -5.74 -0.59
N VAL A 116 2.39 -6.23 -1.79
CA VAL A 116 2.17 -7.62 -2.19
C VAL A 116 3.48 -8.33 -2.54
N PHE A 117 3.47 -9.65 -2.49
CA PHE A 117 4.60 -10.50 -2.87
C PHE A 117 4.40 -11.07 -4.27
N ASP A 118 5.35 -10.81 -5.17
CA ASP A 118 5.41 -11.45 -6.49
C ASP A 118 6.31 -12.68 -6.43
N GLY A 119 5.69 -13.83 -6.10
CA GLY A 119 6.43 -15.07 -5.90
C GLY A 119 7.10 -15.65 -7.13
N LYS A 120 6.75 -15.19 -8.33
CA LYS A 120 7.40 -15.58 -9.60
C LYS A 120 8.35 -14.52 -10.14
N GLY A 121 8.25 -13.31 -9.65
CA GLY A 121 9.11 -12.19 -9.99
C GLY A 121 9.23 -11.98 -11.50
N LEU A 122 10.45 -11.88 -11.99
CA LEU A 122 10.75 -11.68 -13.41
C LEU A 122 10.53 -12.93 -14.27
N SER A 123 10.09 -14.05 -13.70
CA SER A 123 9.86 -15.33 -14.40
C SER A 123 8.36 -15.65 -14.57
N GLY A 124 7.56 -14.66 -14.99
CA GLY A 124 6.13 -14.83 -15.26
C GLY A 124 5.20 -14.39 -14.13
N GLY A 125 5.69 -13.53 -13.24
CA GLY A 125 4.91 -12.90 -12.17
C GLY A 125 4.31 -11.55 -12.56
N VAL A 126 3.88 -10.78 -11.54
CA VAL A 126 3.34 -9.42 -11.69
C VAL A 126 4.35 -8.51 -12.38
N ALA A 127 5.65 -8.59 -11.98
CA ALA A 127 6.72 -7.81 -12.59
C ALA A 127 6.84 -8.05 -14.10
N THR A 128 6.74 -9.31 -14.54
CA THR A 128 6.76 -9.65 -15.98
C THR A 128 5.56 -9.05 -16.71
N ALA A 129 4.35 -9.18 -16.15
CA ALA A 129 3.12 -8.63 -16.73
C ALA A 129 3.15 -7.09 -16.82
N TRP A 130 3.98 -6.44 -15.99
CA TRP A 130 4.19 -4.99 -15.99
C TRP A 130 5.46 -4.55 -16.72
N SER A 131 6.10 -5.44 -17.46
CA SER A 131 7.33 -5.16 -18.21
C SER A 131 8.43 -4.55 -17.33
N VAL A 132 8.55 -5.05 -16.10
CA VAL A 132 9.62 -4.67 -15.18
C VAL A 132 10.86 -5.47 -15.54
N THR A 133 11.94 -4.78 -15.89
CA THR A 133 13.21 -5.38 -16.30
C THR A 133 14.35 -5.10 -15.34
N ALA A 134 14.18 -4.13 -14.45
CA ALA A 134 15.15 -3.74 -13.44
C ALA A 134 14.42 -3.12 -12.22
N LEU A 135 15.08 -3.11 -11.06
CA LEU A 135 14.58 -2.51 -9.84
C LEU A 135 15.46 -1.32 -9.40
N PRO A 136 14.86 -0.28 -8.81
CA PRO A 136 13.42 -0.06 -8.66
C PRO A 136 12.77 0.41 -9.96
N GLN A 137 11.46 0.18 -10.06
CA GLN A 137 10.64 0.76 -11.10
C GLN A 137 9.30 1.19 -10.53
N THR A 138 8.89 2.43 -10.80
CA THR A 138 7.62 2.99 -10.30
C THR A 138 6.70 3.29 -11.45
N TRP A 139 5.50 2.71 -11.43
CA TRP A 139 4.42 2.98 -12.37
C TRP A 139 3.36 3.89 -11.76
N PHE A 140 2.71 4.67 -12.62
CA PHE A 140 1.59 5.52 -12.27
C PHE A 140 0.36 5.04 -13.02
N VAL A 141 -0.74 4.87 -12.28
CA VAL A 141 -2.05 4.46 -12.79
C VAL A 141 -3.02 5.59 -12.52
N ALA A 142 -3.69 6.07 -13.56
CA ALA A 142 -4.69 7.12 -13.45
C ALA A 142 -5.98 6.62 -12.78
N ALA A 143 -6.87 7.52 -12.40
CA ALA A 143 -8.11 7.20 -11.70
C ALA A 143 -9.05 6.28 -12.51
N ASP A 144 -8.97 6.31 -13.83
CA ASP A 144 -9.72 5.41 -14.72
C ASP A 144 -9.13 3.99 -14.80
N GLY A 145 -7.96 3.76 -14.17
CA GLY A 145 -7.23 2.50 -14.18
C GLY A 145 -6.24 2.35 -15.35
N SER A 146 -6.08 3.36 -16.20
CA SER A 146 -5.08 3.33 -17.28
C SER A 146 -3.67 3.54 -16.75
N ARG A 147 -2.67 2.90 -17.39
CA ARG A 147 -1.25 3.07 -17.05
C ARG A 147 -0.74 4.38 -17.65
N ALA A 148 -0.51 5.39 -16.81
CA ALA A 148 -0.15 6.75 -17.21
C ALA A 148 1.37 6.99 -17.40
N GLY A 149 2.19 5.98 -17.16
CA GLY A 149 3.62 6.06 -17.35
C GLY A 149 4.43 5.41 -16.24
N ARG A 150 5.77 5.42 -16.41
CA ARG A 150 6.69 4.81 -15.44
C ARG A 150 8.00 5.58 -15.29
N ILE A 151 8.69 5.35 -14.18
CA ILE A 151 10.06 5.79 -13.91
C ILE A 151 10.89 4.54 -13.60
N PRO A 152 11.83 4.13 -14.47
CA PRO A 152 12.63 2.90 -14.31
C PRO A 152 13.95 3.16 -13.56
N ARG A 153 13.93 3.90 -12.48
CA ARG A 153 15.06 4.26 -11.62
C ARG A 153 14.53 4.74 -10.26
N PRO A 154 15.41 4.94 -9.26
CA PRO A 154 14.99 5.54 -7.99
C PRO A 154 14.28 6.88 -8.19
N VAL A 155 13.27 7.13 -7.38
CA VAL A 155 12.39 8.31 -7.47
C VAL A 155 12.44 9.12 -6.19
N SER A 156 12.42 10.45 -6.31
CA SER A 156 12.32 11.37 -5.18
C SER A 156 10.87 11.68 -4.80
N ALA A 157 10.65 12.17 -3.56
CA ALA A 157 9.33 12.63 -3.13
C ALA A 157 8.78 13.77 -4.01
N ALA A 158 9.63 14.69 -4.46
CA ALA A 158 9.23 15.79 -5.35
C ALA A 158 8.76 15.27 -6.72
N GLU A 159 9.48 14.31 -7.29
CA GLU A 159 9.12 13.69 -8.57
C GLU A 159 7.83 12.87 -8.46
N LEU A 160 7.65 12.12 -7.36
CA LEU A 160 6.41 11.41 -7.07
C LEU A 160 5.22 12.37 -7.03
N ARG A 161 5.33 13.46 -6.26
CA ARG A 161 4.27 14.46 -6.16
C ARG A 161 3.94 15.08 -7.51
N GLY A 162 4.93 15.54 -8.27
CA GLY A 162 4.69 16.12 -9.59
C GLY A 162 3.95 15.18 -10.55
N ARG A 163 4.26 13.87 -10.51
CA ARG A 163 3.55 12.88 -11.33
C ARG A 163 2.15 12.59 -10.81
N ILE A 164 1.96 12.51 -9.49
CA ILE A 164 0.65 12.27 -8.87
C ILE A 164 -0.27 13.46 -9.13
N ASP A 165 0.20 14.68 -8.87
CA ASP A 165 -0.61 15.89 -9.01
C ASP A 165 -1.08 16.08 -10.45
N ALA A 166 -0.24 15.79 -11.44
CA ALA A 166 -0.62 15.83 -12.85
C ALA A 166 -1.73 14.82 -13.25
N LEU A 167 -2.01 13.81 -12.40
CA LEU A 167 -3.03 12.79 -12.64
C LEU A 167 -4.29 13.00 -11.78
N LEU A 168 -4.23 13.89 -10.79
CA LEU A 168 -5.39 14.20 -9.97
C LEU A 168 -6.39 15.07 -10.74
N PRO A 169 -7.70 14.80 -10.65
CA PRO A 169 -8.71 15.64 -11.30
C PRO A 169 -8.70 17.05 -10.69
N GLY A 170 -8.63 18.05 -11.55
CA GLY A 170 -8.71 19.47 -11.16
C GLY A 170 -7.39 20.10 -10.69
N SER A 171 -6.24 19.52 -11.07
CA SER A 171 -4.92 20.15 -10.93
C SER A 171 -4.62 21.08 -12.11
#